data_360f716a40fb6b201854bf2bfc5feb73
#
_entry.id   360f716a40fb6b201854bf2bfc5feb73
#
_cell.length_a   1.000
_cell.length_b   1.000
_cell.length_c   1.000
_cell.angle_alpha   90.00
_cell.angle_beta   90.00
_cell.angle_gamma   90.00
#
_symmetry.space_group_name_H-M   'P 1'
#
loop_
_entity.id
_entity.type
_entity.pdbx_description
1 polymer ?
#
loop_
_entity_poly.entity_id
_entity_poly.type
_entity_poly.pdbx_seq_one_letter_code
_entity_poly.pdbx_strand_id
1 'polypeptide(L)'
;MDNVWIIGGGKFGLRAARALAKKHSLTRLTIVEKEKAVCRQLDQLGFEAVCMDGIEYLECNLANEADPDWIVPAIPLHVAFEWIRIKLSKTGTVRKIPVPKALVTELPNPIAADTGQLYVSIADFECPKTVPSRMKFAPIPENRA
;
A
#
# COMPACT_ATOMS: atom_id res chain seq x y z
N MET A 1 11.75 -4.64 17.65
CA MET A 1 11.31 -5.67 16.68
C MET A 1 10.17 -5.04 15.89
N ASP A 2 10.38 -4.75 14.60
CA ASP A 2 9.37 -4.03 13.82
C ASP A 2 8.21 -4.95 13.47
N ASN A 3 6.98 -4.46 13.61
CA ASN A 3 5.75 -5.11 13.19
C ASN A 3 5.30 -4.48 11.87
N VAL A 4 5.25 -5.25 10.78
CA VAL A 4 4.94 -4.72 9.45
C VAL A 4 3.74 -5.47 8.86
N TRP A 5 2.73 -4.72 8.46
CA TRP A 5 1.60 -5.26 7.72
C TRP A 5 1.74 -4.94 6.23
N ILE A 6 1.66 -5.97 5.39
CA ILE A 6 1.67 -5.83 3.92
C ILE A 6 0.25 -6.06 3.43
N ILE A 7 -0.36 -5.02 2.89
CA ILE A 7 -1.74 -5.08 2.39
C ILE A 7 -1.72 -5.44 0.90
N GLY A 8 -2.01 -6.71 0.63
CA GLY A 8 -1.92 -7.37 -0.68
C GLY A 8 -0.75 -8.34 -0.77
N GLY A 9 -1.03 -9.61 -1.07
CA GLY A 9 -0.06 -10.71 -1.19
C GLY A 9 0.38 -11.01 -2.61
N GLY A 10 -0.07 -10.23 -3.60
CA GLY A 10 0.30 -10.41 -5.01
C GLY A 10 1.79 -10.15 -5.27
N LYS A 11 2.14 -9.97 -6.56
CA LYS A 11 3.54 -9.83 -7.01
C LYS A 11 4.35 -8.79 -6.21
N PHE A 12 3.77 -7.62 -5.94
CA PHE A 12 4.46 -6.53 -5.23
C PHE A 12 4.55 -6.79 -3.72
N GLY A 13 3.47 -7.29 -3.10
CA GLY A 13 3.47 -7.65 -1.68
C GLY A 13 4.45 -8.76 -1.36
N LEU A 14 4.46 -9.83 -2.14
CA LEU A 14 5.44 -10.92 -1.99
C LEU A 14 6.89 -10.43 -2.19
N ARG A 15 7.12 -9.50 -3.13
CA ARG A 15 8.44 -8.89 -3.32
C ARG A 15 8.87 -8.06 -2.10
N ALA A 16 7.95 -7.27 -1.53
CA ALA A 16 8.19 -6.50 -0.31
C ALA A 16 8.49 -7.43 0.87
N ALA A 17 7.67 -8.47 1.08
CA ALA A 17 7.85 -9.45 2.13
C ALA A 17 9.23 -10.13 2.07
N ARG A 18 9.64 -10.60 0.89
CA ARG A 18 10.96 -11.21 0.69
C ARG A 18 12.12 -10.24 0.96
N ALA A 19 11.98 -8.98 0.55
CA ALA A 19 13.00 -7.96 0.77
C ALA A 19 13.15 -7.63 2.25
N LEU A 20 12.05 -7.49 2.97
CA LEU A 20 12.04 -7.22 4.41
C LEU A 20 12.56 -8.41 5.21
N ALA A 21 12.09 -9.62 4.93
CA ALA A 21 12.56 -10.84 5.61
C ALA A 21 14.08 -11.07 5.43
N LYS A 22 14.63 -10.71 4.26
CA LYS A 22 16.07 -10.81 4.01
C LYS A 22 16.89 -9.76 4.75
N LYS A 23 16.34 -8.56 4.93
CA LYS A 23 17.08 -7.42 5.48
C LYS A 23 17.02 -7.35 7.01
N HIS A 24 15.92 -7.82 7.59
CA HIS A 24 15.61 -7.68 9.01
C HIS A 24 15.06 -9.00 9.57
N SER A 25 15.93 -9.85 10.09
CA SER A 25 15.58 -11.19 10.63
C SER A 25 14.65 -11.15 11.85
N LEU A 26 14.46 -9.99 12.48
CA LEU A 26 13.60 -9.81 13.66
C LEU A 26 12.29 -9.07 13.35
N THR A 27 11.95 -8.85 12.07
CA THR A 27 10.71 -8.18 11.69
C THR A 27 9.56 -9.18 11.69
N ARG A 28 8.49 -8.87 12.40
CA ARG A 28 7.23 -9.62 12.28
C ARG A 28 6.50 -9.11 11.03
N LEU A 29 6.24 -10.00 10.07
CA LEU A 29 5.56 -9.70 8.83
C LEU A 29 4.20 -10.38 8.81
N THR A 30 3.12 -9.61 8.67
CA THR A 30 1.78 -10.13 8.40
C THR A 30 1.35 -9.68 7.00
N ILE A 31 1.05 -10.63 6.13
CA ILE A 31 0.57 -10.34 4.77
C ILE A 31 -0.95 -10.54 4.74
N VAL A 32 -1.68 -9.51 4.38
CA VAL A 32 -3.13 -9.56 4.25
C VAL A 32 -3.52 -9.68 2.79
N GLU A 33 -4.23 -10.75 2.43
CA GLU A 33 -4.60 -11.04 1.04
C GLU A 33 -6.02 -11.65 1.00
N LYS A 34 -6.85 -11.17 0.08
CA LYS A 34 -8.22 -11.66 -0.02
C LYS A 34 -8.38 -12.96 -0.82
N GLU A 35 -7.46 -13.22 -1.74
CA GLU A 35 -7.52 -14.39 -2.62
C GLU A 35 -6.99 -15.64 -1.91
N LYS A 36 -7.87 -16.58 -1.58
CA LYS A 36 -7.52 -17.83 -0.86
C LYS A 36 -6.40 -18.63 -1.50
N ALA A 37 -6.29 -18.61 -2.83
CA ALA A 37 -5.22 -19.31 -3.54
C ALA A 37 -3.86 -18.66 -3.27
N VAL A 38 -3.82 -17.32 -3.23
CA VAL A 38 -2.60 -16.57 -2.94
C VAL A 38 -2.22 -16.71 -1.47
N CYS A 39 -3.19 -16.68 -0.54
CA CYS A 39 -2.92 -16.96 0.89
C CYS A 39 -2.20 -18.29 1.07
N ARG A 40 -2.73 -19.38 0.47
CA ARG A 40 -2.09 -20.71 0.53
C ARG A 40 -0.67 -20.73 -0.04
N GLN A 41 -0.41 -19.98 -1.13
CA GLN A 41 0.94 -19.87 -1.67
C GLN A 41 1.89 -19.14 -0.72
N LEU A 42 1.43 -18.11 -0.03
CA LEU A 42 2.21 -17.38 0.97
C LEU A 42 2.57 -18.27 2.16
N ASP A 43 1.59 -19.04 2.68
CA ASP A 43 1.81 -20.00 3.76
C ASP A 43 2.85 -21.08 3.37
N GLN A 44 2.77 -21.60 2.14
CA GLN A 44 3.76 -22.55 1.61
C GLN A 44 5.17 -21.96 1.50
N LEU A 45 5.27 -20.65 1.34
CA LEU A 45 6.54 -19.91 1.31
C LEU A 45 7.03 -19.52 2.71
N GLY A 46 6.29 -19.89 3.78
CA GLY A 46 6.66 -19.63 5.17
C GLY A 46 6.32 -18.22 5.66
N PHE A 47 5.43 -17.50 4.98
CA PHE A 47 4.93 -16.20 5.44
C PHE A 47 3.63 -16.36 6.24
N GLU A 48 3.46 -15.56 7.30
CA GLU A 48 2.17 -15.43 7.99
C GLU A 48 1.17 -14.70 7.08
N ALA A 49 0.15 -15.40 6.58
CA ALA A 49 -0.87 -14.83 5.70
C ALA A 49 -2.25 -14.79 6.39
N VAL A 50 -2.87 -13.60 6.38
CA VAL A 50 -4.26 -13.41 6.82
C VAL A 50 -5.16 -13.31 5.60
N CYS A 51 -6.11 -14.25 5.46
CA CYS A 51 -6.99 -14.31 4.31
C CYS A 51 -8.25 -13.44 4.54
N MET A 52 -8.13 -12.15 4.22
CA MET A 52 -9.17 -11.14 4.43
C MET A 52 -9.00 -9.99 3.44
N ASP A 53 -10.05 -9.19 3.21
CA ASP A 53 -9.90 -7.91 2.51
C ASP A 53 -8.99 -6.96 3.29
N GLY A 54 -8.07 -6.31 2.59
CA GLY A 54 -7.03 -5.49 3.25
C GLY A 54 -7.58 -4.26 3.97
N ILE A 55 -8.65 -3.65 3.45
CA ILE A 55 -9.25 -2.47 4.09
C ILE A 55 -10.08 -2.90 5.30
N GLU A 56 -10.80 -4.01 5.19
CA GLU A 56 -11.53 -4.62 6.30
C GLU A 56 -10.57 -5.02 7.44
N TYR A 57 -9.43 -5.63 7.10
CA TYR A 57 -8.40 -5.97 8.07
C TYR A 57 -7.90 -4.73 8.84
N LEU A 58 -7.59 -3.66 8.13
CA LEU A 58 -7.17 -2.39 8.76
C LEU A 58 -8.27 -1.80 9.62
N GLU A 59 -9.53 -1.91 9.18
CA GLU A 59 -10.66 -1.40 9.93
C GLU A 59 -10.84 -2.12 11.26
N CYS A 60 -10.66 -3.43 11.27
CA CYS A 60 -10.84 -4.27 12.46
C CYS A 60 -9.63 -4.23 13.41
N ASN A 61 -8.43 -4.05 12.91
CA ASN A 61 -7.21 -4.28 13.69
C ASN A 61 -6.39 -3.02 13.96
N LEU A 62 -6.50 -1.96 13.14
CA LEU A 62 -5.76 -0.71 13.35
C LEU A 62 -6.41 0.11 14.48
N ALA A 63 -5.62 0.66 15.36
CA ALA A 63 -5.97 1.36 16.61
C ALA A 63 -6.19 0.41 17.82
N ASN A 64 -5.55 -0.75 17.79
CA ASN A 64 -5.40 -1.65 18.94
C ASN A 64 -3.97 -1.61 19.47
N GLU A 65 -3.72 -2.22 20.64
CA GLU A 65 -2.38 -2.25 21.27
C GLU A 65 -1.28 -2.92 20.42
N ALA A 66 -1.69 -3.70 19.40
CA ALA A 66 -0.79 -4.40 18.48
C ALA A 66 -0.63 -3.68 17.12
N ASP A 67 -0.78 -2.37 17.09
CA ASP A 67 -0.63 -1.57 15.87
C ASP A 67 0.73 -1.84 15.19
N PRO A 68 0.79 -1.87 13.87
CA PRO A 68 2.04 -2.06 13.15
C PRO A 68 2.89 -0.78 13.19
N ASP A 69 4.20 -0.94 13.20
CA ASP A 69 5.12 0.17 12.99
C ASP A 69 5.06 0.68 11.54
N TRP A 70 4.75 -0.23 10.60
CA TRP A 70 4.69 0.06 9.17
C TRP A 70 3.55 -0.66 8.48
N ILE A 71 2.86 0.06 7.58
CA ILE A 71 1.89 -0.51 6.63
C ILE A 71 2.43 -0.34 5.22
N VAL A 72 2.57 -1.45 4.49
CA VAL A 72 3.01 -1.47 3.10
C VAL A 72 1.81 -1.72 2.18
N PRO A 73 1.25 -0.70 1.51
CA PRO A 73 0.16 -0.88 0.57
C PRO A 73 0.69 -1.51 -0.73
N ALA A 74 0.19 -2.71 -1.07
CA ALA A 74 0.57 -3.47 -2.26
C ALA A 74 -0.65 -3.90 -3.11
N ILE A 75 -1.78 -3.22 -2.93
CA ILE A 75 -3.01 -3.37 -3.73
C ILE A 75 -3.23 -2.11 -4.58
N PRO A 76 -3.94 -2.21 -5.72
CA PRO A 76 -4.18 -1.10 -6.64
C PRO A 76 -5.29 -0.15 -6.13
N LEU A 77 -5.19 0.26 -4.88
CA LEU A 77 -6.12 1.17 -4.21
C LEU A 77 -5.35 2.18 -3.37
N HIS A 78 -5.93 3.35 -3.15
CA HIS A 78 -5.47 4.29 -2.13
C HIS A 78 -5.90 3.79 -0.74
N VAL A 79 -5.10 2.89 -0.16
CA VAL A 79 -5.42 2.17 1.08
C VAL A 79 -5.84 3.11 2.21
N ALA A 80 -5.06 4.16 2.48
CA ALA A 80 -5.39 5.13 3.53
C ALA A 80 -6.72 5.86 3.26
N PHE A 81 -6.97 6.25 2.00
CA PHE A 81 -8.22 6.91 1.62
C PHE A 81 -9.44 5.99 1.83
N GLU A 82 -9.38 4.74 1.38
CA GLU A 82 -10.50 3.80 1.54
C GLU A 82 -10.74 3.46 3.01
N TRP A 83 -9.69 3.30 3.81
CA TRP A 83 -9.81 3.08 5.24
C TRP A 83 -10.45 4.29 5.96
N ILE A 84 -9.99 5.53 5.71
CA ILE A 84 -10.58 6.74 6.27
C ILE A 84 -12.04 6.89 5.85
N ARG A 85 -12.36 6.60 4.58
CA ARG A 85 -13.72 6.65 4.08
C ARG A 85 -14.67 5.71 4.86
N ILE A 86 -14.22 4.48 5.15
CA ILE A 86 -14.98 3.52 5.95
C ILE A 86 -15.17 4.04 7.39
N LYS A 87 -14.12 4.54 8.01
CA LYS A 87 -14.21 5.11 9.37
C LYS A 87 -15.21 6.26 9.43
N LEU A 88 -15.14 7.20 8.51
CA LEU A 88 -16.03 8.35 8.46
C LEU A 88 -17.49 7.95 8.13
N SER A 89 -17.70 6.91 7.32
CA SER A 89 -19.05 6.44 6.98
C SER A 89 -19.84 5.90 8.18
N LYS A 90 -19.16 5.56 9.28
CA LYS A 90 -19.81 5.17 10.55
C LYS A 90 -20.41 6.35 11.32
N THR A 91 -19.93 7.56 11.07
CA THR A 91 -20.39 8.78 11.75
C THR A 91 -21.30 9.63 10.88
N GLY A 92 -21.41 9.33 9.59
CA GLY A 92 -22.25 10.08 8.66
C GLY A 92 -22.13 9.60 7.23
N THR A 93 -22.83 10.29 6.32
CA THR A 93 -22.78 9.98 4.88
C THR A 93 -21.52 10.54 4.26
N VAL A 94 -20.68 9.66 3.72
CA VAL A 94 -19.44 10.02 3.01
C VAL A 94 -19.58 9.74 1.52
N ARG A 95 -19.32 10.75 0.69
CA ARG A 95 -19.39 10.65 -0.77
C ARG A 95 -18.03 10.97 -1.40
N LYS A 96 -17.58 10.12 -2.30
CA LYS A 96 -16.45 10.45 -3.18
C LYS A 96 -16.85 11.58 -4.14
N ILE A 97 -16.04 12.60 -4.25
CA ILE A 97 -16.19 13.66 -5.24
C ILE A 97 -15.00 13.60 -6.21
N PRO A 98 -15.21 13.85 -7.50
CA PRO A 98 -14.12 13.94 -8.46
C PRO A 98 -13.15 15.06 -8.09
N VAL A 99 -11.86 14.87 -8.41
CA VAL A 99 -10.87 15.92 -8.27
C VAL A 99 -11.21 17.08 -9.22
N PRO A 100 -11.26 18.35 -8.76
CA PRO A 100 -11.53 19.48 -9.62
C PRO A 100 -10.53 19.57 -10.77
N LYS A 101 -11.03 19.82 -12.00
CA LYS A 101 -10.17 19.89 -13.21
C LYS A 101 -9.05 20.94 -13.09
N ALA A 102 -9.30 22.03 -12.39
CA ALA A 102 -8.29 23.06 -12.15
C ALA A 102 -7.05 22.53 -11.40
N LEU A 103 -7.24 21.62 -10.44
CA LEU A 103 -6.12 21.02 -9.71
C LEU A 103 -5.33 20.04 -10.57
N VAL A 104 -5.96 19.38 -11.55
CA VAL A 104 -5.29 18.40 -12.41
C VAL A 104 -4.17 19.06 -13.23
N THR A 105 -4.37 20.29 -13.67
CA THR A 105 -3.39 21.02 -14.50
C THR A 105 -2.18 21.53 -13.70
N GLU A 106 -2.28 21.59 -12.38
CA GLU A 106 -1.20 22.05 -11.50
C GLU A 106 -0.33 20.90 -11.00
N LEU A 107 -0.75 19.65 -11.25
CA LEU A 107 -0.07 18.46 -10.72
C LEU A 107 0.92 17.87 -11.74
N PRO A 108 2.07 17.37 -11.32
CA PRO A 108 3.04 16.74 -12.21
C PRO A 108 2.52 15.37 -12.69
N ASN A 109 2.57 15.14 -14.00
CA ASN A 109 2.21 13.86 -14.65
C ASN A 109 0.93 13.22 -14.11
N PRO A 110 -0.22 13.92 -14.15
CA PRO A 110 -1.47 13.41 -13.61
C PRO A 110 -2.05 12.32 -14.53
N ILE A 111 -2.45 11.19 -13.94
CA ILE A 111 -3.12 10.09 -14.63
C ILE A 111 -4.50 9.91 -13.99
N ALA A 112 -5.54 10.26 -14.73
CA ALA A 112 -6.91 10.07 -14.28
C ALA A 112 -7.36 8.62 -14.54
N ALA A 113 -7.95 7.99 -13.52
CA ALA A 113 -8.60 6.70 -13.65
C ALA A 113 -10.11 6.86 -13.83
N ASP A 114 -10.75 5.89 -14.49
CA ASP A 114 -12.21 5.86 -14.71
C ASP A 114 -13.01 5.84 -13.41
N THR A 115 -12.38 5.44 -12.31
CA THR A 115 -12.95 5.42 -10.95
C THR A 115 -13.04 6.80 -10.29
N GLY A 116 -12.62 7.89 -10.99
CA GLY A 116 -12.54 9.24 -10.43
C GLY A 116 -11.32 9.48 -9.54
N GLN A 117 -10.40 8.54 -9.51
CA GLN A 117 -9.11 8.68 -8.82
C GLN A 117 -8.11 9.39 -9.73
N LEU A 118 -7.22 10.17 -9.11
CA LEU A 118 -6.11 10.82 -9.78
C LEU A 118 -4.79 10.28 -9.21
N TYR A 119 -3.98 9.71 -10.07
CA TYR A 119 -2.61 9.32 -9.74
C TYR A 119 -1.66 10.43 -10.18
N VAL A 120 -0.69 10.74 -9.34
CA VAL A 120 0.29 11.78 -9.59
C VAL A 120 1.69 11.19 -9.44
N SER A 121 2.58 11.47 -10.35
CA SER A 121 3.96 11.03 -10.30
C SER A 121 4.91 12.19 -10.62
N ILE A 122 5.98 12.31 -9.85
CA ILE A 122 7.10 13.21 -10.19
C ILE A 122 8.08 12.57 -11.19
N ALA A 123 7.90 11.28 -11.50
CA ALA A 123 8.70 10.58 -12.50
C ALA A 123 8.17 10.91 -13.91
N ASP A 124 9.09 11.25 -14.81
CA ASP A 124 8.86 11.53 -16.22
C ASP A 124 9.18 10.34 -17.13
N PHE A 125 9.42 9.17 -16.54
CA PHE A 125 9.76 7.92 -17.22
C PHE A 125 8.89 6.76 -16.75
N GLU A 126 8.68 5.77 -17.62
CA GLU A 126 8.04 4.52 -17.23
C GLU A 126 8.97 3.70 -16.33
N CYS A 127 8.45 3.26 -15.18
CA CYS A 127 9.20 2.39 -14.28
C CYS A 127 9.52 1.07 -15.00
N PRO A 128 10.79 0.68 -15.16
CA PRO A 128 11.13 -0.57 -15.83
C PRO A 128 10.53 -1.76 -15.10
N LYS A 129 10.02 -2.75 -15.85
CA LYS A 129 9.38 -3.97 -15.30
C LYS A 129 10.28 -4.74 -14.33
N THR A 130 11.59 -4.54 -14.44
CA THR A 130 12.63 -5.04 -13.54
C THR A 130 13.56 -3.91 -13.18
N VAL A 131 13.47 -3.42 -11.93
CA VAL A 131 14.47 -2.48 -11.40
C VAL A 131 15.72 -3.28 -11.08
N PRO A 132 16.89 -2.98 -11.70
CA PRO A 132 18.15 -3.60 -11.32
C PRO A 132 18.42 -3.31 -9.84
N SER A 133 18.89 -4.31 -9.09
CA SER A 133 19.15 -4.23 -7.64
C SER A 133 20.20 -3.17 -7.22
N ARG A 134 20.73 -2.41 -8.16
CA ARG A 134 21.77 -1.39 -7.96
C ARG A 134 21.33 0.05 -8.24
N MET A 135 20.08 0.34 -8.56
CA MET A 135 19.65 1.75 -8.60
C MET A 135 19.65 2.32 -7.18
N LYS A 136 20.69 3.09 -6.88
CA LYS A 136 20.69 4.02 -5.75
C LYS A 136 19.65 5.09 -6.10
N PHE A 137 18.53 5.12 -5.38
CA PHE A 137 17.62 6.24 -5.47
C PHE A 137 18.41 7.51 -5.09
N ALA A 138 18.34 8.54 -5.92
CA ALA A 138 18.83 9.85 -5.53
C ALA A 138 18.09 10.26 -4.23
N PRO A 139 18.81 10.85 -3.26
CA PRO A 139 18.15 11.34 -2.05
C PRO A 139 17.07 12.33 -2.44
N ILE A 140 15.89 12.20 -1.85
CA ILE A 140 14.81 13.18 -1.98
C ILE A 140 15.39 14.52 -1.53
N PRO A 141 15.35 15.60 -2.35
CA PRO A 141 15.84 16.89 -1.90
C PRO A 141 15.02 17.31 -0.66
N GLU A 142 15.71 17.55 0.45
CA GLU A 142 15.10 18.17 1.62
C GLU A 142 14.61 19.56 1.19
N ASN A 143 13.30 19.71 1.06
CA ASN A 143 12.69 21.02 0.87
C ASN A 143 12.98 21.85 2.11
N ARG A 144 13.90 22.79 1.98
CA ARG A 144 14.11 23.86 2.96
C ARG A 144 12.83 24.69 3.05
N ALA A 145 12.34 24.81 4.27
CA ALA A 145 11.31 25.77 4.65
C ALA A 145 11.68 27.20 4.28
#